data_6596dc29d70b7558bae6c99c18b3f28c
#
_entry.id   6596dc29d70b7558bae6c99c18b3f28c
#
_cell.length_a   1.000
_cell.length_b   1.000
_cell.length_c   1.000
_cell.angle_alpha   90.00
_cell.angle_beta   90.00
_cell.angle_gamma   90.00
#
_symmetry.space_group_name_H-M   'P 1'
#
loop_
_entity.id
_entity.type
_entity.pdbx_description
1 polymer ?
#
loop_
_entity_poly.entity_id
_entity_poly.type
_entity_poly.pdbx_seq_one_letter_code
_entity_poly.pdbx_strand_id
1 'polypeptide(L)'
;MLEVWRDDDPLAVLDAYLTDEGFAGRDDLVADVFLGYGISRTLRRTPWPDPPEPCRLPLLAARIHARDDREPAPGPYRIGEWRRSWDDDGYAAAIEAVREAIGRGDVYQVNLVQHLHAPFEGDPAGLAPRLASLRPLHPDPLAGDGWTVVSGSPELFLARRGDRVWTKPIKGTRPAGVRGELRESEKDAAEHVMIVDLERNDLSRVCEPGSVRWPDLMAEHELAGVTHMVTTVEGRLREDVGLAELLGAVFPGGSVTGAPKISAIDHIAALEPVGRGASMGALGRIHSNGDLELALTIRTFAVADGRIHLWVGGGIVWDSDPRAEIEESWVKARPLLAAVGSPVPEAVST
;
A
#
# COMPACT_ATOMS: atom_id res chain seq x y z
N MET A 1 9.72 8.71 -19.20
CA MET A 1 9.04 7.87 -18.19
C MET A 1 9.66 6.49 -18.22
N LEU A 2 10.00 5.93 -17.06
CA LEU A 2 10.44 4.56 -16.89
C LEU A 2 9.21 3.68 -16.59
N GLU A 3 9.14 2.50 -17.21
CA GLU A 3 8.20 1.44 -16.85
C GLU A 3 8.95 0.10 -16.81
N VAL A 4 8.94 -0.57 -15.66
CA VAL A 4 9.57 -1.88 -15.48
C VAL A 4 8.46 -2.92 -15.35
N TRP A 5 8.32 -3.77 -16.36
CA TRP A 5 7.27 -4.80 -16.44
C TRP A 5 7.72 -6.15 -15.89
N ARG A 6 9.01 -6.46 -16.06
CA ARG A 6 9.66 -7.70 -15.59
C ARG A 6 11.11 -7.39 -15.34
N ASP A 7 11.57 -7.61 -14.14
CA ASP A 7 12.95 -7.51 -13.74
C ASP A 7 13.17 -8.24 -12.41
N ASP A 8 14.37 -8.72 -12.16
CA ASP A 8 14.72 -9.35 -10.90
C ASP A 8 15.13 -8.32 -9.84
N ASP A 9 15.52 -7.11 -10.26
CA ASP A 9 15.86 -5.99 -9.38
C ASP A 9 15.29 -4.64 -9.89
N PRO A 10 13.94 -4.45 -9.85
CA PRO A 10 13.31 -3.23 -10.32
C PRO A 10 13.78 -1.97 -9.57
N LEU A 11 14.23 -2.11 -8.32
CA LEU A 11 14.69 -0.97 -7.52
C LEU A 11 16.06 -0.47 -7.97
N ALA A 12 16.97 -1.36 -8.36
CA ALA A 12 18.24 -0.97 -8.99
C ALA A 12 18.02 -0.32 -10.35
N VAL A 13 17.02 -0.76 -11.13
CA VAL A 13 16.64 -0.12 -12.40
C VAL A 13 16.15 1.32 -12.16
N LEU A 14 15.37 1.57 -11.10
CA LEU A 14 14.95 2.91 -10.73
C LEU A 14 16.15 3.82 -10.41
N ASP A 15 17.08 3.34 -9.59
CA ASP A 15 18.26 4.10 -9.17
C ASP A 15 19.15 4.44 -10.39
N ALA A 16 19.37 3.48 -11.28
CA ALA A 16 20.09 3.69 -12.54
C ALA A 16 19.38 4.73 -13.43
N TYR A 17 18.06 4.64 -13.60
CA TYR A 17 17.30 5.59 -14.39
C TYR A 17 17.42 7.02 -13.87
N LEU A 18 17.27 7.25 -12.55
CA LEU A 18 17.43 8.58 -11.97
C LEU A 18 18.85 9.13 -12.16
N THR A 19 19.85 8.26 -12.12
CA THR A 19 21.27 8.61 -12.37
C THR A 19 21.50 8.97 -13.83
N ASP A 20 21.06 8.14 -14.76
CA ASP A 20 21.25 8.32 -16.21
C ASP A 20 20.55 9.57 -16.75
N GLU A 21 19.41 9.94 -16.19
CA GLU A 21 18.68 11.18 -16.50
C GLU A 21 19.30 12.43 -15.86
N GLY A 22 20.39 12.28 -15.08
CA GLY A 22 21.04 13.38 -14.39
C GLY A 22 20.12 14.09 -13.41
N PHE A 23 19.25 13.35 -12.73
CA PHE A 23 18.20 13.88 -11.84
C PHE A 23 18.77 14.55 -10.60
N ALA A 24 19.87 14.02 -10.04
CA ALA A 24 20.47 14.53 -8.81
C ALA A 24 20.90 16.00 -8.93
N GLY A 25 20.53 16.81 -7.93
CA GLY A 25 20.83 18.24 -7.87
C GLY A 25 20.01 19.15 -8.79
N ARG A 26 19.01 18.60 -9.50
CA ARG A 26 18.08 19.35 -10.34
C ARG A 26 16.86 19.80 -9.52
N ASP A 27 16.98 20.90 -8.77
CA ASP A 27 15.93 21.41 -7.87
C ASP A 27 14.62 21.80 -8.58
N ASP A 28 14.68 21.96 -9.89
CA ASP A 28 13.53 22.21 -10.78
C ASP A 28 12.74 20.93 -11.10
N LEU A 29 13.28 19.74 -10.81
CA LEU A 29 12.68 18.45 -11.13
C LEU A 29 12.20 17.69 -9.89
N VAL A 30 11.21 16.83 -10.13
CA VAL A 30 10.74 15.79 -9.21
C VAL A 30 10.50 14.50 -9.98
N ALA A 31 10.51 13.36 -9.28
CA ALA A 31 10.17 12.09 -9.86
C ALA A 31 8.96 11.49 -9.11
N ASP A 32 7.82 11.35 -9.78
CA ASP A 32 6.71 10.58 -9.25
C ASP A 32 6.97 9.11 -9.53
N VAL A 33 6.81 8.27 -8.50
CA VAL A 33 7.14 6.85 -8.56
C VAL A 33 6.01 5.98 -8.04
N PHE A 34 5.81 4.84 -8.71
CA PHE A 34 4.93 3.76 -8.30
C PHE A 34 5.73 2.48 -8.12
N LEU A 35 5.55 1.82 -6.99
CA LEU A 35 6.11 0.50 -6.67
C LEU A 35 4.95 -0.47 -6.49
N GLY A 36 4.75 -1.36 -7.44
CA GLY A 36 3.72 -2.40 -7.38
C GLY A 36 4.08 -3.50 -6.38
N TYR A 37 3.08 -4.08 -5.72
CA TYR A 37 3.29 -5.15 -4.75
C TYR A 37 4.08 -6.34 -5.32
N GLY A 38 3.97 -6.61 -6.61
CA GLY A 38 4.67 -7.69 -7.31
C GLY A 38 6.20 -7.66 -7.19
N ILE A 39 6.81 -6.52 -6.80
CA ILE A 39 8.25 -6.43 -6.47
C ILE A 39 8.60 -7.40 -5.32
N SER A 40 7.66 -7.60 -4.37
CA SER A 40 7.86 -8.49 -3.21
C SER A 40 8.10 -9.96 -3.56
N ARG A 41 7.84 -10.39 -4.80
CA ARG A 41 8.07 -11.76 -5.26
C ARG A 41 9.51 -12.24 -5.04
N THR A 42 10.48 -11.33 -5.11
CA THR A 42 11.91 -11.64 -4.89
C THR A 42 12.24 -12.04 -3.45
N LEU A 43 11.35 -11.73 -2.51
CA LEU A 43 11.48 -12.09 -1.08
C LEU A 43 10.91 -13.48 -0.75
N ARG A 44 10.15 -14.08 -1.67
CA ARG A 44 9.50 -15.37 -1.45
C ARG A 44 10.52 -16.50 -1.31
N ARG A 45 10.21 -17.42 -0.43
CA ARG A 45 11.01 -18.63 -0.18
C ARG A 45 10.35 -19.92 -0.68
N THR A 46 9.06 -19.84 -1.01
CA THR A 46 8.29 -20.98 -1.53
C THR A 46 8.32 -21.00 -3.05
N PRO A 47 8.34 -22.21 -3.68
CA PRO A 47 8.32 -22.35 -5.13
C PRO A 47 6.91 -22.22 -5.74
N TRP A 48 5.92 -21.75 -4.98
CA TRP A 48 4.56 -21.58 -5.48
C TRP A 48 4.53 -20.56 -6.62
N PRO A 49 3.75 -20.79 -7.68
CA PRO A 49 3.57 -19.80 -8.72
C PRO A 49 2.99 -18.50 -8.14
N ASP A 50 3.34 -17.37 -8.75
CA ASP A 50 2.68 -16.12 -8.42
C ASP A 50 1.20 -16.19 -8.81
N PRO A 51 0.28 -15.63 -7.99
CA PRO A 51 -1.09 -15.48 -8.40
C PRO A 51 -1.16 -14.60 -9.67
N PRO A 52 -2.07 -14.91 -10.62
CA PRO A 52 -2.18 -14.14 -11.86
C PRO A 52 -2.55 -12.69 -11.55
N GLU A 53 -1.85 -11.73 -12.17
CA GLU A 53 -2.22 -10.32 -12.03
C GLU A 53 -3.56 -10.06 -12.74
N PRO A 54 -4.51 -9.38 -12.07
CA PRO A 54 -5.85 -9.17 -12.60
C PRO A 54 -5.93 -8.09 -13.68
N CYS A 55 -4.87 -7.31 -13.86
CA CYS A 55 -4.76 -6.27 -14.87
C CYS A 55 -3.28 -6.00 -15.20
N ARG A 56 -3.06 -5.40 -16.36
CA ARG A 56 -1.71 -5.08 -16.83
C ARG A 56 -1.20 -3.80 -16.17
N LEU A 57 -0.30 -3.95 -15.21
CA LEU A 57 0.40 -2.85 -14.55
C LEU A 57 1.91 -3.13 -14.52
N PRO A 58 2.76 -2.08 -14.63
CA PRO A 58 4.19 -2.26 -14.40
C PRO A 58 4.47 -2.64 -12.95
N LEU A 59 5.56 -3.38 -12.70
CA LEU A 59 6.08 -3.61 -11.35
C LEU A 59 6.56 -2.31 -10.70
N LEU A 60 7.13 -1.42 -11.53
CA LEU A 60 7.62 -0.12 -11.13
C LEU A 60 7.44 0.85 -12.27
N ALA A 61 7.02 2.07 -11.95
CA ALA A 61 7.04 3.19 -12.89
C ALA A 61 7.63 4.44 -12.24
N ALA A 62 8.32 5.26 -13.03
CA ALA A 62 8.85 6.55 -12.59
C ALA A 62 8.74 7.60 -13.70
N ARG A 63 8.25 8.78 -13.35
CA ARG A 63 8.12 9.94 -14.25
C ARG A 63 8.87 11.12 -13.67
N ILE A 64 9.96 11.53 -14.32
CA ILE A 64 10.64 12.79 -14.03
C ILE A 64 9.91 13.90 -14.76
N HIS A 65 9.60 14.98 -14.06
CA HIS A 65 8.93 16.16 -14.62
C HIS A 65 9.30 17.43 -13.84
N ALA A 66 8.95 18.59 -14.39
CA ALA A 66 9.15 19.85 -13.68
C ALA A 66 8.27 19.90 -12.41
N ARG A 67 8.82 20.46 -11.32
CA ARG A 67 8.11 20.57 -10.03
C ARG A 67 6.76 21.30 -10.14
N ASP A 68 6.66 22.29 -11.03
CA ASP A 68 5.48 23.12 -11.24
C ASP A 68 4.60 22.64 -12.40
N ASP A 69 4.92 21.48 -12.97
CA ASP A 69 4.10 20.87 -14.02
C ASP A 69 2.69 20.59 -13.50
N ARG A 70 1.70 20.91 -14.30
CA ARG A 70 0.29 20.76 -13.93
C ARG A 70 -0.37 19.72 -14.82
N GLU A 71 -0.99 18.76 -14.20
CA GLU A 71 -1.83 17.82 -14.91
C GLU A 71 -3.03 18.54 -15.55
N PRO A 72 -3.47 18.10 -16.75
CA PRO A 72 -4.67 18.63 -17.39
C PRO A 72 -5.90 18.42 -16.49
N ALA A 73 -6.93 19.25 -16.71
CA ALA A 73 -8.20 19.10 -16.00
C ALA A 73 -8.80 17.70 -16.27
N PRO A 74 -9.20 16.96 -15.21
CA PRO A 74 -9.69 15.60 -15.36
C PRO A 74 -11.03 15.57 -16.11
N GLY A 75 -11.17 14.57 -16.99
CA GLY A 75 -12.37 14.33 -17.76
C GLY A 75 -13.44 13.49 -17.03
N PRO A 76 -14.59 13.31 -17.66
CA PRO A 76 -15.64 12.44 -17.14
C PRO A 76 -15.29 10.96 -17.29
N TYR A 77 -15.91 10.13 -16.43
CA TYR A 77 -15.79 8.68 -16.51
C TYR A 77 -17.12 7.99 -16.15
N ARG A 78 -17.18 6.69 -16.42
CA ARG A 78 -18.29 5.81 -16.05
C ARG A 78 -17.75 4.48 -15.53
N ILE A 79 -18.32 3.97 -14.45
CA ILE A 79 -18.02 2.67 -13.85
C ILE A 79 -19.23 1.77 -14.01
N GLY A 80 -19.00 0.54 -14.47
CA GLY A 80 -20.01 -0.48 -14.60
C GLY A 80 -20.26 -1.26 -13.30
N GLU A 81 -20.81 -2.45 -13.42
CA GLU A 81 -21.12 -3.33 -12.30
C GLU A 81 -19.85 -3.97 -11.73
N TRP A 82 -19.70 -3.96 -10.39
CA TRP A 82 -18.57 -4.55 -9.69
C TRP A 82 -18.72 -6.05 -9.54
N ARG A 83 -17.59 -6.74 -9.67
CA ARG A 83 -17.43 -8.17 -9.43
C ARG A 83 -16.26 -8.43 -8.51
N ARG A 84 -16.27 -9.61 -7.85
CA ARG A 84 -15.19 -10.06 -6.96
C ARG A 84 -14.39 -11.19 -7.64
N SER A 85 -13.14 -11.37 -7.24
CA SER A 85 -12.31 -12.50 -7.69
C SER A 85 -12.51 -13.76 -6.86
N TRP A 86 -13.12 -13.67 -5.69
CA TRP A 86 -13.57 -14.80 -4.87
C TRP A 86 -14.85 -14.47 -4.11
N ASP A 87 -15.60 -15.51 -3.74
CA ASP A 87 -16.81 -15.40 -2.96
C ASP A 87 -16.53 -15.38 -1.44
N ASP A 88 -17.58 -15.29 -0.64
CA ASP A 88 -17.44 -15.28 0.81
C ASP A 88 -16.90 -16.60 1.36
N ASP A 89 -17.25 -17.73 0.75
CA ASP A 89 -16.76 -19.05 1.18
C ASP A 89 -15.26 -19.20 0.90
N GLY A 90 -14.80 -18.77 -0.29
CA GLY A 90 -13.38 -18.75 -0.64
C GLY A 90 -12.56 -17.83 0.26
N TYR A 91 -13.08 -16.63 0.56
CA TYR A 91 -12.40 -15.71 1.45
C TYR A 91 -12.38 -16.22 2.91
N ALA A 92 -13.49 -16.80 3.39
CA ALA A 92 -13.57 -17.43 4.70
C ALA A 92 -12.57 -18.60 4.83
N ALA A 93 -12.46 -19.45 3.80
CA ALA A 93 -11.49 -20.55 3.78
C ALA A 93 -10.05 -20.06 3.84
N ALA A 94 -9.72 -18.96 3.16
CA ALA A 94 -8.40 -18.36 3.25
C ALA A 94 -8.11 -17.78 4.64
N ILE A 95 -9.09 -17.15 5.29
CA ILE A 95 -8.96 -16.66 6.68
C ILE A 95 -8.69 -17.83 7.64
N GLU A 96 -9.42 -18.94 7.53
CA GLU A 96 -9.18 -20.12 8.36
C GLU A 96 -7.80 -20.73 8.09
N ALA A 97 -7.33 -20.77 6.83
CA ALA A 97 -5.98 -21.26 6.52
C ALA A 97 -4.88 -20.39 7.16
N VAL A 98 -5.09 -19.07 7.24
CA VAL A 98 -4.17 -18.18 8.00
C VAL A 98 -4.23 -18.48 9.49
N ARG A 99 -5.41 -18.65 10.07
CA ARG A 99 -5.54 -19.00 11.50
C ARG A 99 -4.86 -20.33 11.83
N GLU A 100 -4.98 -21.33 10.95
CA GLU A 100 -4.24 -22.59 11.08
C GLU A 100 -2.72 -22.37 11.03
N ALA A 101 -2.22 -21.52 10.11
CA ALA A 101 -0.81 -21.17 10.03
C ALA A 101 -0.31 -20.46 11.30
N ILE A 102 -1.13 -19.57 11.88
CA ILE A 102 -0.84 -18.95 13.18
C ILE A 102 -0.78 -20.02 14.27
N GLY A 103 -1.73 -20.96 14.31
CA GLY A 103 -1.76 -22.06 15.28
C GLY A 103 -0.54 -22.99 15.19
N ARG A 104 0.07 -23.14 14.01
CA ARG A 104 1.34 -23.85 13.81
C ARG A 104 2.58 -23.04 14.19
N GLY A 105 2.44 -21.71 14.37
CA GLY A 105 3.56 -20.80 14.62
C GLY A 105 4.31 -20.34 13.36
N ASP A 106 3.71 -20.50 12.18
CA ASP A 106 4.32 -20.09 10.91
C ASP A 106 4.31 -18.56 10.76
N VAL A 107 3.27 -17.90 11.27
CA VAL A 107 3.04 -16.45 11.25
C VAL A 107 2.31 -16.00 12.52
N TYR A 108 2.34 -14.72 12.82
CA TYR A 108 1.52 -14.08 13.86
C TYR A 108 0.30 -13.37 13.26
N GLN A 109 0.46 -12.85 12.05
CA GLN A 109 -0.56 -12.15 11.28
C GLN A 109 -0.27 -12.28 9.80
N VAL A 110 -1.34 -12.34 8.99
CA VAL A 110 -1.29 -12.17 7.53
C VAL A 110 -2.38 -11.18 7.12
N ASN A 111 -2.01 -10.14 6.37
CA ASN A 111 -2.99 -9.27 5.75
C ASN A 111 -3.56 -9.94 4.49
N LEU A 112 -4.85 -10.23 4.47
CA LEU A 112 -5.56 -10.77 3.30
C LEU A 112 -6.46 -9.70 2.67
N VAL A 113 -6.52 -9.70 1.32
CA VAL A 113 -7.35 -8.77 0.57
C VAL A 113 -8.26 -9.48 -0.41
N GLN A 114 -9.50 -8.97 -0.54
CA GLN A 114 -10.34 -9.29 -1.68
C GLN A 114 -10.12 -8.27 -2.80
N HIS A 115 -10.20 -8.72 -4.03
CA HIS A 115 -10.11 -7.92 -5.22
C HIS A 115 -11.49 -7.70 -5.85
N LEU A 116 -11.78 -6.43 -6.14
CA LEU A 116 -12.99 -5.95 -6.81
C LEU A 116 -12.61 -5.35 -8.16
N HIS A 117 -13.41 -5.57 -9.18
CA HIS A 117 -13.21 -4.95 -10.48
C HIS A 117 -14.54 -4.63 -11.19
N ALA A 118 -14.54 -3.61 -12.04
CA ALA A 118 -15.69 -3.24 -12.86
C ALA A 118 -15.25 -2.75 -14.25
N PRO A 119 -16.10 -2.78 -15.27
CA PRO A 119 -15.87 -2.06 -16.52
C PRO A 119 -15.66 -0.56 -16.26
N PHE A 120 -14.73 0.06 -16.98
CA PHE A 120 -14.41 1.48 -16.86
C PHE A 120 -14.32 2.12 -18.25
N GLU A 121 -14.94 3.28 -18.38
CA GLU A 121 -14.89 4.09 -19.60
C GLU A 121 -14.61 5.55 -19.22
N GLY A 122 -13.85 6.27 -20.06
CA GLY A 122 -13.53 7.68 -19.89
C GLY A 122 -12.16 7.92 -19.27
N ASP A 123 -12.01 9.05 -18.57
CA ASP A 123 -10.73 9.52 -18.07
C ASP A 123 -10.47 9.06 -16.62
N PRO A 124 -9.47 8.19 -16.36
CA PRO A 124 -9.14 7.75 -15.01
C PRO A 124 -8.72 8.87 -14.06
N ALA A 125 -8.16 9.98 -14.56
CA ALA A 125 -7.80 11.12 -13.74
C ALA A 125 -9.01 11.75 -13.03
N GLY A 126 -10.22 11.54 -13.57
CA GLY A 126 -11.49 11.94 -12.94
C GLY A 126 -11.75 11.32 -11.55
N LEU A 127 -11.06 10.26 -11.20
CA LEU A 127 -11.15 9.64 -9.87
C LEU A 127 -10.48 10.48 -8.78
N ALA A 128 -9.38 11.19 -9.08
CA ALA A 128 -8.58 11.91 -8.09
C ALA A 128 -9.39 12.97 -7.30
N PRO A 129 -10.18 13.86 -7.94
CA PRO A 129 -11.00 14.82 -7.20
C PRO A 129 -12.04 14.14 -6.28
N ARG A 130 -12.50 12.95 -6.65
CA ARG A 130 -13.46 12.17 -5.83
C ARG A 130 -12.84 11.62 -4.56
N LEU A 131 -11.54 11.34 -4.59
CA LEU A 131 -10.80 10.81 -3.45
C LEU A 131 -10.18 11.90 -2.56
N ALA A 132 -10.26 13.18 -2.94
CA ALA A 132 -9.65 14.30 -2.21
C ALA A 132 -10.11 14.40 -0.74
N SER A 133 -11.36 14.02 -0.43
CA SER A 133 -11.89 14.00 0.95
C SER A 133 -11.15 13.00 1.87
N LEU A 134 -10.49 11.99 1.31
CA LEU A 134 -9.67 11.03 2.05
C LEU A 134 -8.30 11.60 2.45
N ARG A 135 -7.96 12.80 1.99
CA ARG A 135 -6.68 13.49 2.23
C ARG A 135 -5.47 12.64 1.84
N PRO A 136 -5.38 12.18 0.58
CA PRO A 136 -4.25 11.39 0.13
C PRO A 136 -2.93 12.17 0.28
N LEU A 137 -1.86 11.47 0.65
CA LEU A 137 -0.51 12.03 0.69
C LEU A 137 0.01 12.36 -0.71
N HIS A 138 -0.39 11.57 -1.71
CA HIS A 138 -0.09 11.80 -3.11
C HIS A 138 -1.39 11.82 -3.93
N PRO A 139 -1.98 13.02 -4.16
CA PRO A 139 -3.29 13.16 -4.81
C PRO A 139 -3.24 13.01 -6.33
N ASP A 140 -2.05 13.22 -6.94
CA ASP A 140 -1.91 13.22 -8.38
C ASP A 140 -1.91 11.78 -8.93
N PRO A 141 -2.67 11.47 -9.99
CA PRO A 141 -2.61 10.17 -10.64
C PRO A 141 -1.25 9.93 -11.29
N LEU A 142 -0.75 8.70 -11.23
CA LEU A 142 0.37 8.29 -12.07
C LEU A 142 -0.16 7.40 -13.18
N ALA A 143 0.09 7.83 -14.42
CA ALA A 143 -0.42 7.16 -15.61
C ALA A 143 0.71 6.85 -16.60
N GLY A 144 0.59 5.71 -17.29
CA GLY A 144 1.41 5.31 -18.43
C GLY A 144 0.53 4.87 -19.61
N ASP A 145 1.13 4.13 -20.55
CA ASP A 145 0.40 3.66 -21.73
C ASP A 145 -0.58 2.54 -21.36
N GLY A 146 -1.87 2.90 -21.34
CA GLY A 146 -2.97 1.95 -21.06
C GLY A 146 -3.20 1.64 -19.59
N TRP A 147 -2.58 2.36 -18.66
CA TRP A 147 -2.82 2.18 -17.22
C TRP A 147 -2.76 3.51 -16.45
N THR A 148 -3.47 3.53 -15.32
CA THR A 148 -3.44 4.65 -14.37
C THR A 148 -3.61 4.14 -12.95
N VAL A 149 -2.85 4.68 -11.99
CA VAL A 149 -3.00 4.45 -10.56
C VAL A 149 -3.45 5.75 -9.90
N VAL A 150 -4.55 5.69 -9.13
CA VAL A 150 -5.13 6.83 -8.41
C VAL A 150 -5.30 6.45 -6.95
N SER A 151 -4.61 7.16 -6.05
CA SER A 151 -4.57 6.81 -4.64
C SER A 151 -5.36 7.78 -3.76
N GLY A 152 -6.18 7.23 -2.86
CA GLY A 152 -6.80 7.94 -1.73
C GLY A 152 -6.07 7.70 -0.40
N SER A 153 -4.83 7.22 -0.42
CA SER A 153 -4.12 6.78 0.77
C SER A 153 -3.60 7.94 1.64
N PRO A 154 -3.96 7.99 2.93
CA PRO A 154 -3.37 8.90 3.89
C PRO A 154 -2.18 8.28 4.65
N GLU A 155 -1.82 7.02 4.40
CA GLU A 155 -0.81 6.29 5.16
C GLU A 155 0.58 6.47 4.56
N LEU A 156 1.53 6.90 5.39
CA LEU A 156 2.92 7.05 4.99
C LEU A 156 3.63 5.70 5.01
N PHE A 157 4.06 5.24 3.83
CA PHE A 157 4.94 4.08 3.71
C PHE A 157 6.37 4.44 4.12
N LEU A 158 6.95 5.46 3.52
CA LEU A 158 8.33 5.89 3.79
C LEU A 158 8.51 7.37 3.46
N ALA A 159 9.20 8.07 4.32
CA ALA A 159 9.73 9.39 4.01
C ALA A 159 11.21 9.50 4.37
N ARG A 160 11.92 10.38 3.66
CA ARG A 160 13.32 10.75 3.93
C ARG A 160 13.46 12.26 3.82
N ARG A 161 14.22 12.84 4.73
CA ARG A 161 14.72 14.22 4.66
C ARG A 161 16.17 14.21 5.16
N GLY A 162 17.11 14.44 4.23
CA GLY A 162 18.53 14.28 4.49
C GLY A 162 18.87 12.85 4.91
N ASP A 163 19.44 12.69 6.12
CA ASP A 163 19.76 11.39 6.72
C ASP A 163 18.62 10.80 7.58
N ARG A 164 17.56 11.57 7.89
CA ARG A 164 16.40 11.06 8.62
C ARG A 164 15.46 10.31 7.70
N VAL A 165 15.13 9.07 8.08
CA VAL A 165 14.10 8.24 7.43
C VAL A 165 13.04 7.85 8.45
N TRP A 166 11.76 7.77 8.01
CA TRP A 166 10.67 7.37 8.91
C TRP A 166 9.49 6.76 8.15
N THR A 167 8.72 5.98 8.86
CA THR A 167 7.41 5.45 8.46
C THR A 167 6.37 5.79 9.52
N LYS A 168 5.06 5.74 9.14
CA LYS A 168 3.95 6.03 10.06
C LYS A 168 2.81 5.03 9.88
N PRO A 169 2.95 3.81 10.43
CA PRO A 169 1.87 2.84 10.40
C PRO A 169 0.64 3.34 11.13
N ILE A 170 -0.51 3.10 10.51
CA ILE A 170 -1.83 3.46 11.04
C ILE A 170 -2.56 2.18 11.40
N LYS A 171 -3.02 2.05 12.64
CA LYS A 171 -3.86 0.95 13.12
C LYS A 171 -5.02 1.46 13.96
N GLY A 172 -6.06 0.64 14.05
CA GLY A 172 -7.27 1.02 14.78
C GLY A 172 -7.99 2.21 14.13
N THR A 173 -9.29 2.21 14.22
CA THR A 173 -10.14 3.30 13.71
C THR A 173 -11.36 3.42 14.58
N ARG A 174 -11.65 4.62 15.06
CA ARG A 174 -12.87 4.94 15.81
C ARG A 174 -13.49 6.23 15.23
N PRO A 175 -14.79 6.48 15.45
CA PRO A 175 -15.40 7.75 15.09
C PRO A 175 -14.66 8.94 15.71
N ALA A 176 -14.64 10.09 15.03
CA ALA A 176 -14.01 11.30 15.55
C ALA A 176 -14.60 11.70 16.91
N GLY A 177 -13.75 12.24 17.79
CA GLY A 177 -14.13 12.65 19.14
C GLY A 177 -14.07 11.55 20.21
N VAL A 178 -13.87 10.30 19.82
CA VAL A 178 -13.65 9.19 20.76
C VAL A 178 -12.15 9.09 21.03
N ARG A 179 -11.70 9.44 22.22
CA ARG A 179 -10.29 9.40 22.63
C ARG A 179 -10.07 8.37 23.72
N GLY A 180 -8.88 7.73 23.70
CA GLY A 180 -8.45 6.75 24.70
C GLY A 180 -8.86 5.32 24.41
N GLU A 181 -10.01 5.07 23.77
CA GLU A 181 -10.54 3.73 23.52
C GLU A 181 -9.63 2.84 22.64
N LEU A 182 -8.86 3.43 21.73
CA LEU A 182 -7.93 2.67 20.89
C LEU A 182 -6.76 2.12 21.69
N ARG A 183 -6.24 2.89 22.64
CA ARG A 183 -5.15 2.47 23.53
C ARG A 183 -5.60 1.44 24.57
N GLU A 184 -6.88 1.49 24.96
CA GLU A 184 -7.48 0.59 25.92
C GLU A 184 -7.87 -0.76 25.30
N SER A 185 -7.97 -0.84 23.97
CA SER A 185 -8.18 -2.07 23.23
C SER A 185 -6.89 -2.91 23.21
N GLU A 186 -6.83 -3.96 24.01
CA GLU A 186 -5.66 -4.86 24.06
C GLU A 186 -5.35 -5.46 22.68
N LYS A 187 -6.36 -5.79 21.87
CA LYS A 187 -6.20 -6.32 20.51
C LYS A 187 -5.55 -5.27 19.59
N ASP A 188 -6.12 -4.05 19.52
CA ASP A 188 -5.61 -2.99 18.65
C ASP A 188 -4.18 -2.58 19.05
N ALA A 189 -3.91 -2.52 20.36
CA ALA A 189 -2.59 -2.20 20.89
C ALA A 189 -1.55 -3.29 20.58
N ALA A 190 -1.90 -4.57 20.75
CA ALA A 190 -1.00 -5.68 20.45
C ALA A 190 -0.66 -5.77 18.96
N GLU A 191 -1.66 -5.62 18.07
CA GLU A 191 -1.46 -5.56 16.63
C GLU A 191 -0.54 -4.38 16.25
N HIS A 192 -0.79 -3.21 16.83
CA HIS A 192 0.00 -2.02 16.55
C HIS A 192 1.46 -2.19 16.97
N VAL A 193 1.74 -2.71 18.18
CA VAL A 193 3.10 -2.98 18.66
C VAL A 193 3.83 -3.95 17.74
N MET A 194 3.16 -5.00 17.29
CA MET A 194 3.74 -5.98 16.36
C MET A 194 4.17 -5.33 15.04
N ILE A 195 3.34 -4.47 14.46
CA ILE A 195 3.68 -3.76 13.22
C ILE A 195 4.80 -2.74 13.44
N VAL A 196 4.78 -2.01 14.54
CA VAL A 196 5.87 -1.08 14.91
C VAL A 196 7.20 -1.83 15.05
N ASP A 197 7.21 -3.01 15.68
CA ASP A 197 8.43 -3.81 15.80
C ASP A 197 8.92 -4.33 14.44
N LEU A 198 8.01 -4.72 13.55
CA LEU A 198 8.34 -5.14 12.18
C LEU A 198 8.99 -4.00 11.40
N GLU A 199 8.41 -2.80 11.43
CA GLU A 199 8.95 -1.62 10.72
C GLU A 199 10.24 -1.10 11.36
N ARG A 200 10.37 -1.19 12.69
CA ARG A 200 11.63 -0.97 13.39
C ARG A 200 12.72 -1.91 12.89
N ASN A 201 12.40 -3.21 12.77
CA ASN A 201 13.33 -4.20 12.25
C ASN A 201 13.77 -3.88 10.82
N ASP A 202 12.84 -3.49 9.95
CA ASP A 202 13.14 -3.13 8.56
C ASP A 202 14.08 -1.92 8.48
N LEU A 203 13.79 -0.83 9.20
CA LEU A 203 14.63 0.36 9.25
C LEU A 203 16.01 0.07 9.88
N SER A 204 16.09 -0.84 10.86
CA SER A 204 17.37 -1.20 11.50
C SER A 204 18.39 -1.82 10.53
N ARG A 205 17.95 -2.33 9.40
CA ARG A 205 18.83 -2.90 8.36
C ARG A 205 19.66 -1.85 7.63
N VAL A 206 19.15 -0.63 7.55
CA VAL A 206 19.72 0.47 6.75
C VAL A 206 20.06 1.71 7.56
N CYS A 207 19.63 1.78 8.80
CA CYS A 207 19.95 2.89 9.71
C CYS A 207 21.19 2.62 10.54
N GLU A 208 21.78 3.70 11.07
CA GLU A 208 22.87 3.62 12.02
C GLU A 208 22.46 2.83 13.29
N PRO A 209 23.30 1.95 13.80
CA PRO A 209 23.01 1.19 15.01
C PRO A 209 22.59 2.09 16.18
N GLY A 210 21.46 1.77 16.81
CA GLY A 210 20.92 2.51 17.94
C GLY A 210 20.21 3.83 17.59
N SER A 211 20.08 4.18 16.29
CA SER A 211 19.38 5.39 15.88
C SER A 211 17.87 5.18 15.68
N VAL A 212 17.42 3.94 15.50
CA VAL A 212 16.00 3.64 15.26
C VAL A 212 15.22 3.77 16.56
N ARG A 213 14.17 4.61 16.52
CA ARG A 213 13.33 4.93 17.68
C ARG A 213 11.87 5.18 17.25
N TRP A 214 10.97 5.24 18.22
CA TRP A 214 9.54 5.50 18.04
C TRP A 214 9.08 6.57 19.04
N PRO A 215 9.32 7.85 18.77
CA PRO A 215 9.09 8.95 19.72
C PRO A 215 7.62 9.09 20.12
N ASP A 216 6.69 8.76 19.22
CA ASP A 216 5.25 8.95 19.41
C ASP A 216 4.52 7.60 19.32
N LEU A 217 4.81 6.67 20.25
CA LEU A 217 4.16 5.37 20.29
C LEU A 217 2.65 5.51 20.54
N MET A 218 1.82 4.94 19.65
CA MET A 218 0.36 4.90 19.77
C MET A 218 -0.29 6.29 19.97
N ALA A 219 0.19 7.30 19.26
CA ALA A 219 -0.45 8.60 19.27
C ALA A 219 -1.79 8.55 18.54
N GLU A 220 -2.84 9.10 19.17
CA GLU A 220 -4.14 9.21 18.54
C GLU A 220 -4.21 10.47 17.68
N HIS A 221 -4.45 10.27 16.39
CA HIS A 221 -4.59 11.36 15.41
C HIS A 221 -5.98 11.33 14.77
N GLU A 222 -6.60 12.49 14.73
CA GLU A 222 -7.87 12.66 14.00
C GLU A 222 -7.58 13.01 12.55
N LEU A 223 -8.06 12.16 11.62
CA LEU A 223 -7.86 12.31 10.20
C LEU A 223 -9.16 11.96 9.45
N ALA A 224 -9.61 12.87 8.58
CA ALA A 224 -10.80 12.67 7.74
C ALA A 224 -12.07 12.24 8.51
N GLY A 225 -12.27 12.78 9.74
CA GLY A 225 -13.47 12.51 10.55
C GLY A 225 -13.42 11.20 11.34
N VAL A 226 -12.26 10.57 11.44
CA VAL A 226 -12.01 9.37 12.26
C VAL A 226 -10.74 9.54 13.08
N THR A 227 -10.71 8.88 14.25
CA THR A 227 -9.51 8.82 15.11
C THR A 227 -8.75 7.54 14.79
N HIS A 228 -7.45 7.68 14.52
CA HIS A 228 -6.53 6.58 14.25
C HIS A 228 -5.43 6.55 15.30
N MET A 229 -4.92 5.36 15.55
CA MET A 229 -3.69 5.15 16.32
C MET A 229 -2.50 5.13 15.35
N VAL A 230 -1.55 6.04 15.55
CA VAL A 230 -0.38 6.24 14.67
C VAL A 230 0.88 6.17 15.50
N THR A 231 1.91 5.53 14.96
CA THR A 231 3.27 5.58 15.53
C THR A 231 4.24 6.07 14.48
N THR A 232 5.14 6.95 14.85
CA THR A 232 6.30 7.28 14.01
C THR A 232 7.44 6.33 14.38
N VAL A 233 7.92 5.55 13.41
CA VAL A 233 9.17 4.79 13.51
C VAL A 233 10.21 5.49 12.67
N GLU A 234 11.32 5.96 13.24
CA GLU A 234 12.33 6.77 12.56
C GLU A 234 13.75 6.31 12.86
N GLY A 235 14.69 6.63 11.97
CA GLY A 235 16.11 6.38 12.18
C GLY A 235 16.98 7.29 11.33
N ARG A 236 18.30 7.23 11.57
CA ARG A 236 19.28 7.87 10.71
C ARG A 236 19.81 6.86 9.69
N LEU A 237 19.61 7.18 8.40
CA LEU A 237 20.12 6.39 7.29
C LEU A 237 21.65 6.40 7.30
N ARG A 238 22.27 5.25 7.11
CA ARG A 238 23.73 5.19 6.94
C ARG A 238 24.14 5.89 5.64
N GLU A 239 25.33 6.49 5.61
CA GLU A 239 25.83 7.23 4.44
C GLU A 239 26.09 6.34 3.21
N ASP A 240 26.38 5.05 3.42
CA ASP A 240 26.64 4.07 2.38
C ASP A 240 25.38 3.47 1.75
N VAL A 241 24.18 3.81 2.24
CA VAL A 241 22.90 3.26 1.77
C VAL A 241 22.30 4.13 0.66
N GLY A 242 22.19 3.53 -0.54
CA GLY A 242 21.50 4.13 -1.69
C GLY A 242 19.99 3.96 -1.66
N LEU A 243 19.32 4.55 -2.67
CA LEU A 243 17.87 4.51 -2.79
C LEU A 243 17.32 3.08 -2.94
N ALA A 244 17.93 2.28 -3.81
CA ALA A 244 17.50 0.89 -4.05
C ALA A 244 17.60 0.04 -2.78
N GLU A 245 18.69 0.17 -2.01
CA GLU A 245 18.89 -0.55 -0.75
C GLU A 245 17.89 -0.10 0.31
N LEU A 246 17.65 1.22 0.45
CA LEU A 246 16.65 1.76 1.37
C LEU A 246 15.27 1.19 1.08
N LEU A 247 14.81 1.27 -0.18
CA LEU A 247 13.51 0.75 -0.59
C LEU A 247 13.44 -0.77 -0.40
N GLY A 248 14.46 -1.52 -0.80
CA GLY A 248 14.52 -2.98 -0.66
C GLY A 248 14.52 -3.46 0.80
N ALA A 249 14.99 -2.64 1.74
CA ALA A 249 14.96 -2.97 3.17
C ALA A 249 13.55 -2.89 3.75
N VAL A 250 12.73 -1.93 3.32
CA VAL A 250 11.41 -1.65 3.92
C VAL A 250 10.24 -2.18 3.11
N PHE A 251 10.40 -2.37 1.78
CA PHE A 251 9.32 -2.82 0.90
C PHE A 251 9.13 -4.36 0.95
N PRO A 252 7.87 -4.84 0.88
CA PRO A 252 6.62 -4.10 1.04
C PRO A 252 6.38 -3.70 2.50
N GLY A 253 5.45 -2.76 2.72
CA GLY A 253 5.13 -2.27 4.06
C GLY A 253 4.68 -3.38 5.02
N GLY A 254 5.12 -3.31 6.28
CA GLY A 254 4.75 -4.29 7.31
C GLY A 254 3.26 -4.33 7.58
N SER A 255 2.60 -3.16 7.60
CA SER A 255 1.17 -3.01 7.91
C SER A 255 0.24 -3.70 6.90
N VAL A 256 0.72 -4.01 5.69
CA VAL A 256 -0.06 -4.62 4.60
C VAL A 256 0.42 -6.02 4.21
N THR A 257 1.37 -6.58 4.94
CA THR A 257 1.87 -7.94 4.72
C THR A 257 1.56 -8.83 5.92
N GLY A 258 2.26 -8.66 7.01
CA GLY A 258 2.13 -9.46 8.21
C GLY A 258 3.48 -9.79 8.84
N ALA A 259 3.46 -10.57 9.87
CA ALA A 259 4.64 -10.91 10.66
C ALA A 259 4.74 -12.43 10.90
N PRO A 260 5.95 -13.03 10.68
CA PRO A 260 7.14 -12.48 10.02
C PRO A 260 6.90 -12.16 8.54
N LYS A 261 7.45 -11.04 8.04
CA LYS A 261 7.14 -10.50 6.70
C LYS A 261 7.26 -11.54 5.58
N ILE A 262 8.37 -12.24 5.48
CA ILE A 262 8.64 -13.19 4.39
C ILE A 262 7.65 -14.36 4.42
N SER A 263 7.39 -14.93 5.61
CA SER A 263 6.40 -15.98 5.76
C SER A 263 5.00 -15.51 5.39
N ALA A 264 4.62 -14.28 5.78
CA ALA A 264 3.34 -13.70 5.41
C ALA A 264 3.21 -13.51 3.88
N ILE A 265 4.27 -13.06 3.20
CA ILE A 265 4.28 -12.93 1.72
C ILE A 265 4.07 -14.30 1.05
N ASP A 266 4.68 -15.36 1.56
CA ASP A 266 4.49 -16.72 1.05
C ASP A 266 3.02 -17.19 1.20
N HIS A 267 2.40 -16.96 2.36
CA HIS A 267 0.98 -17.27 2.60
C HIS A 267 0.05 -16.45 1.72
N ILE A 268 0.30 -15.15 1.55
CA ILE A 268 -0.47 -14.28 0.66
C ILE A 268 -0.47 -14.84 -0.76
N ALA A 269 0.71 -15.18 -1.30
CA ALA A 269 0.84 -15.71 -2.64
C ALA A 269 0.17 -17.07 -2.83
N ALA A 270 0.08 -17.89 -1.76
CA ALA A 270 -0.57 -19.19 -1.81
C ALA A 270 -2.10 -19.12 -1.72
N LEU A 271 -2.64 -18.08 -1.06
CA LEU A 271 -4.05 -17.99 -0.70
C LEU A 271 -4.85 -17.04 -1.61
N GLU A 272 -4.29 -15.89 -1.99
CA GLU A 272 -5.01 -14.92 -2.80
C GLU A 272 -5.17 -15.42 -4.25
N PRO A 273 -6.39 -15.35 -4.84
CA PRO A 273 -6.67 -15.91 -6.17
C PRO A 273 -6.07 -15.07 -7.30
N VAL A 274 -5.75 -13.80 -7.01
CA VAL A 274 -5.14 -12.86 -7.97
C VAL A 274 -4.07 -12.01 -7.30
N GLY A 275 -3.14 -11.50 -8.09
CA GLY A 275 -2.12 -10.57 -7.63
C GLY A 275 -2.68 -9.24 -7.11
N ARG A 276 -1.86 -8.51 -6.37
CA ARG A 276 -2.25 -7.27 -5.69
C ARG A 276 -2.12 -6.02 -6.57
N GLY A 277 -1.58 -6.16 -7.78
CA GLY A 277 -1.47 -5.06 -8.74
C GLY A 277 -0.93 -3.77 -8.15
N ALA A 278 -1.75 -2.72 -8.18
CA ALA A 278 -1.41 -1.41 -7.61
C ALA A 278 -1.55 -1.33 -6.10
N SER A 279 -2.24 -2.28 -5.47
CA SER A 279 -2.53 -2.21 -4.04
C SER A 279 -1.39 -2.77 -3.20
N MET A 280 -1.26 -2.28 -1.96
CA MET A 280 -0.28 -2.73 -0.96
C MET A 280 1.19 -2.53 -1.39
N GLY A 281 1.42 -1.70 -2.40
CA GLY A 281 2.70 -1.17 -2.84
C GLY A 281 2.95 0.23 -2.31
N ALA A 282 3.61 1.10 -3.10
CA ALA A 282 3.85 2.49 -2.74
C ALA A 282 3.69 3.43 -3.95
N LEU A 283 3.24 4.66 -3.68
CA LEU A 283 3.11 5.73 -4.67
C LEU A 283 3.54 7.05 -4.02
N GLY A 284 4.33 7.85 -4.72
CA GLY A 284 4.72 9.15 -4.20
C GLY A 284 5.82 9.81 -4.99
N ARG A 285 6.59 10.65 -4.32
CA ARG A 285 7.54 11.55 -4.96
C ARG A 285 8.95 11.42 -4.39
N ILE A 286 9.93 11.45 -5.28
CA ILE A 286 11.35 11.58 -4.99
C ILE A 286 11.81 12.95 -5.47
N HIS A 287 12.59 13.65 -4.65
CA HIS A 287 13.23 14.93 -4.96
C HIS A 287 14.68 14.71 -5.39
N SER A 288 15.21 15.63 -6.17
CA SER A 288 16.56 15.56 -6.72
C SER A 288 17.69 15.64 -5.67
N ASN A 289 17.38 16.08 -4.45
CA ASN A 289 18.28 16.05 -3.31
C ASN A 289 18.27 14.72 -2.53
N GLY A 290 17.51 13.72 -3.02
CA GLY A 290 17.35 12.41 -2.38
C GLY A 290 16.26 12.34 -1.30
N ASP A 291 15.59 13.44 -0.98
CA ASP A 291 14.39 13.42 -0.14
C ASP A 291 13.26 12.67 -0.85
N LEU A 292 12.40 12.01 -0.09
CA LEU A 292 11.24 11.33 -0.65
C LEU A 292 10.06 11.29 0.31
N GLU A 293 8.87 11.13 -0.25
CA GLU A 293 7.65 10.85 0.48
C GLU A 293 6.77 9.90 -0.34
N LEU A 294 6.60 8.68 0.17
CA LEU A 294 5.86 7.62 -0.48
C LEU A 294 4.69 7.19 0.41
N ALA A 295 3.48 7.26 -0.14
CA ALA A 295 2.28 6.71 0.48
C ALA A 295 2.20 5.21 0.24
N LEU A 296 1.72 4.46 1.22
CA LEU A 296 1.32 3.08 1.03
C LEU A 296 0.07 3.02 0.14
N THR A 297 0.03 2.18 -0.88
CA THR A 297 -1.11 2.12 -1.81
C THR A 297 -2.27 1.30 -1.26
N ILE A 298 -2.89 1.77 -0.18
CA ILE A 298 -4.23 1.39 0.29
C ILE A 298 -5.25 2.39 -0.23
N ARG A 299 -6.54 2.05 -0.25
CA ARG A 299 -7.59 2.94 -0.78
C ARG A 299 -7.25 3.46 -2.18
N THR A 300 -6.63 2.61 -2.98
CA THR A 300 -6.02 2.94 -4.28
C THR A 300 -6.73 2.18 -5.38
N PHE A 301 -7.05 2.89 -6.45
CA PHE A 301 -7.64 2.31 -7.66
C PHE A 301 -6.59 2.19 -8.75
N ALA A 302 -6.66 1.10 -9.50
CA ALA A 302 -5.97 0.96 -10.77
C ALA A 302 -7.00 0.95 -11.91
N VAL A 303 -6.71 1.62 -13.00
CA VAL A 303 -7.48 1.52 -14.25
C VAL A 303 -6.56 0.99 -15.32
N ALA A 304 -6.88 -0.17 -15.86
CA ALA A 304 -6.13 -0.80 -16.95
C ALA A 304 -7.06 -1.75 -17.72
N ASP A 305 -6.77 -2.01 -18.99
CA ASP A 305 -7.50 -2.95 -19.84
C ASP A 305 -9.02 -2.68 -19.86
N GLY A 306 -9.47 -1.41 -19.80
CA GLY A 306 -10.88 -1.02 -19.80
C GLY A 306 -11.63 -1.38 -18.51
N ARG A 307 -10.90 -1.59 -17.40
CA ARG A 307 -11.45 -1.94 -16.10
C ARG A 307 -10.85 -1.08 -15.00
N ILE A 308 -11.64 -0.85 -13.95
CA ILE A 308 -11.19 -0.31 -12.67
C ILE A 308 -11.07 -1.44 -11.66
N HIS A 309 -10.03 -1.40 -10.85
CA HIS A 309 -9.67 -2.40 -9.85
C HIS A 309 -9.49 -1.77 -8.49
N LEU A 310 -9.94 -2.46 -7.43
CA LEU A 310 -9.79 -2.08 -6.03
C LEU A 310 -9.48 -3.32 -5.20
N TRP A 311 -8.57 -3.21 -4.24
CA TRP A 311 -8.27 -4.26 -3.27
C TRP A 311 -8.55 -3.74 -1.86
N VAL A 312 -9.25 -4.53 -1.08
CA VAL A 312 -9.62 -4.20 0.30
C VAL A 312 -9.53 -5.44 1.19
N GLY A 313 -9.12 -5.25 2.42
CA GLY A 313 -9.00 -6.36 3.37
C GLY A 313 -8.47 -5.93 4.71
N GLY A 314 -7.95 -6.89 5.47
CA GLY A 314 -7.49 -6.67 6.83
C GLY A 314 -6.42 -7.65 7.28
N GLY A 315 -5.85 -7.39 8.43
CA GLY A 315 -4.89 -8.27 9.10
C GLY A 315 -5.61 -9.40 9.82
N ILE A 316 -5.37 -10.63 9.41
CA ILE A 316 -5.93 -11.82 10.03
C ILE A 316 -5.01 -12.25 11.17
N VAL A 317 -5.58 -12.37 12.36
CA VAL A 317 -4.93 -12.81 13.59
C VAL A 317 -5.63 -14.06 14.16
N TRP A 318 -5.09 -14.64 15.23
CA TRP A 318 -5.65 -15.85 15.84
C TRP A 318 -7.15 -15.75 16.18
N ASP A 319 -7.58 -14.60 16.72
CA ASP A 319 -8.96 -14.37 17.16
C ASP A 319 -9.88 -13.85 16.05
N SER A 320 -9.40 -13.78 14.80
CA SER A 320 -10.21 -13.33 13.67
C SER A 320 -11.38 -14.28 13.40
N ASP A 321 -12.60 -13.73 13.29
CA ASP A 321 -13.79 -14.46 12.86
C ASP A 321 -14.00 -14.22 11.36
N PRO A 322 -14.11 -15.27 10.52
CA PRO A 322 -14.20 -15.10 9.06
C PRO A 322 -15.33 -14.17 8.60
N ARG A 323 -16.51 -14.25 9.23
CA ARG A 323 -17.65 -13.40 8.86
C ARG A 323 -17.41 -11.94 9.22
N ALA A 324 -16.81 -11.72 10.40
CA ALA A 324 -16.45 -10.37 10.84
C ALA A 324 -15.39 -9.74 9.91
N GLU A 325 -14.38 -10.49 9.51
CA GLU A 325 -13.32 -10.00 8.60
C GLU A 325 -13.86 -9.71 7.18
N ILE A 326 -14.79 -10.55 6.68
CA ILE A 326 -15.49 -10.29 5.41
C ILE A 326 -16.28 -8.98 5.51
N GLU A 327 -17.07 -8.79 6.56
CA GLU A 327 -17.83 -7.55 6.74
C GLU A 327 -16.90 -6.33 6.94
N GLU A 328 -15.79 -6.47 7.65
CA GLU A 328 -14.80 -5.41 7.80
C GLU A 328 -14.22 -4.99 6.44
N SER A 329 -13.94 -5.95 5.56
CA SER A 329 -13.48 -5.64 4.20
C SER A 329 -14.51 -4.82 3.42
N TRP A 330 -15.81 -5.12 3.58
CA TRP A 330 -16.89 -4.35 2.99
C TRP A 330 -17.06 -2.97 3.62
N VAL A 331 -16.93 -2.84 4.94
CA VAL A 331 -16.92 -1.54 5.63
C VAL A 331 -15.84 -0.64 5.05
N LYS A 332 -14.69 -1.20 4.65
CA LYS A 332 -13.60 -0.46 3.98
C LYS A 332 -13.89 -0.17 2.50
N ALA A 333 -14.56 -1.08 1.78
CA ALA A 333 -14.85 -0.92 0.36
C ALA A 333 -15.96 0.09 0.07
N ARG A 334 -17.08 -0.02 0.78
CA ARG A 334 -18.31 0.77 0.50
C ARG A 334 -18.07 2.28 0.41
N PRO A 335 -17.35 2.92 1.34
CA PRO A 335 -17.05 4.35 1.24
C PRO A 335 -16.22 4.72 0.01
N LEU A 336 -15.29 3.85 -0.41
CA LEU A 336 -14.45 4.06 -1.59
C LEU A 336 -15.28 3.97 -2.88
N LEU A 337 -16.13 2.96 -2.98
CA LEU A 337 -17.06 2.79 -4.12
C LEU A 337 -18.03 3.98 -4.22
N ALA A 338 -18.58 4.42 -3.09
CA ALA A 338 -19.45 5.60 -3.04
C ALA A 338 -18.71 6.88 -3.44
N ALA A 339 -17.48 7.08 -2.98
CA ALA A 339 -16.67 8.25 -3.31
C ALA A 339 -16.45 8.39 -4.82
N VAL A 340 -16.20 7.29 -5.53
CA VAL A 340 -16.04 7.31 -7.00
C VAL A 340 -17.38 7.33 -7.75
N GLY A 341 -18.50 7.51 -7.06
CA GLY A 341 -19.82 7.66 -7.67
C GLY A 341 -20.42 6.34 -8.19
N SER A 342 -19.92 5.22 -7.69
CA SER A 342 -20.42 3.91 -8.09
C SER A 342 -21.48 3.40 -7.11
N PRO A 343 -22.57 2.74 -7.58
CA PRO A 343 -23.52 2.10 -6.69
C PRO A 343 -22.80 1.04 -5.85
N VAL A 344 -23.09 1.06 -4.54
CA VAL A 344 -22.59 0.03 -3.63
C VAL A 344 -23.45 -1.20 -3.85
N PRO A 345 -22.89 -2.33 -4.26
CA PRO A 345 -23.66 -3.55 -4.46
C PRO A 345 -24.24 -4.05 -3.13
N GLU A 346 -25.52 -4.42 -3.12
CA GLU A 346 -26.14 -5.11 -1.96
C GLU A 346 -25.57 -6.52 -1.80
N ALA A 347 -25.23 -7.18 -2.91
CA ALA A 347 -24.42 -8.39 -2.98
C ALA A 347 -23.61 -8.32 -4.28
N VAL A 348 -22.28 -8.43 -4.22
CA VAL A 348 -21.45 -8.47 -5.43
C VAL A 348 -21.45 -9.91 -5.96
N SER A 349 -21.90 -10.09 -7.19
CA SER A 349 -21.79 -11.38 -7.86
C SER A 349 -20.32 -11.76 -8.08
N THR A 350 -20.00 -13.00 -7.86
CA THR A 350 -18.69 -13.61 -8.16
C THR A 350 -18.47 -13.76 -9.66
#